data_046fef2d2bd4a443e18dd3ec7958c5b9
#
_entry.id   046fef2d2bd4a443e18dd3ec7958c5b9
#
_cell.length_a   1.000
_cell.length_b   1.000
_cell.length_c   1.000
_cell.angle_alpha   90.00
_cell.angle_beta   90.00
_cell.angle_gamma   90.00
#
_symmetry.space_group_name_H-M   'P 1'
#
loop_
_entity.id
_entity.type
_entity.pdbx_description
1 polymer ?
#
loop_
_entity_poly.entity_id
_entity_poly.type
_entity_poly.pdbx_seq_one_letter_code
_entity_poly.pdbx_strand_id
1 'polypeptide(L)' 'MTGEELKQARKALGMSRSELAKAIGSNYSTIGSWETGRHKVSAVAEKSIRDLMEAKVV' A
#
# COMPACT_ATOMS: atom_id res chain seq x y z
N MET A 1 -1.36 -7.72 -6.73
CA MET A 1 -0.21 -7.26 -5.89
C MET A 1 -0.06 -8.18 -4.69
N THR A 2 1.14 -8.63 -4.41
CA THR A 2 1.43 -9.43 -3.22
C THR A 2 1.70 -8.52 -2.02
N GLY A 3 1.70 -9.09 -0.82
CA GLY A 3 2.05 -8.33 0.38
C GLY A 3 3.47 -7.79 0.32
N GLU A 4 4.39 -8.56 -0.24
CA GLU A 4 5.78 -8.12 -0.42
C GLU A 4 5.87 -6.96 -1.39
N GLU A 5 5.13 -7.02 -2.48
CA GLU A 5 5.08 -5.90 -3.44
C GLU A 5 4.51 -4.64 -2.81
N LEU A 6 3.47 -4.79 -1.99
CA LEU A 6 2.89 -3.68 -1.24
C LEU A 6 3.93 -3.04 -0.31
N LYS A 7 4.66 -3.88 0.41
CA LYS A 7 5.70 -3.40 1.33
C LYS A 7 6.79 -2.63 0.60
N GLN A 8 7.23 -3.14 -0.56
CA GLN A 8 8.25 -2.47 -1.37
C GLN A 8 7.73 -1.13 -1.92
N ALA A 9 6.49 -1.11 -2.39
CA ALA A 9 5.87 0.12 -2.88
C ALA A 9 5.78 1.17 -1.77
N ARG A 10 5.37 0.75 -0.57
CA ARG A 10 5.27 1.65 0.58
C ARG A 10 6.63 2.25 0.93
N LYS A 11 7.67 1.43 0.95
CA LYS A 11 9.03 1.90 1.23
C LYS A 11 9.53 2.85 0.15
N ALA A 12 9.24 2.56 -1.10
CA ALA A 12 9.60 3.43 -2.21
C ALA A 12 8.93 4.79 -2.11
N LEU A 13 7.70 4.83 -1.57
CA LEU A 13 6.97 6.07 -1.34
C LEU A 13 7.47 6.81 -0.08
N GLY A 14 8.31 6.17 0.72
CA GLY A 14 8.81 6.75 1.97
C GLY A 14 7.74 6.89 3.05
N MET A 15 6.75 6.01 3.02
CA MET A 15 5.61 6.07 3.95
C MET A 15 5.65 4.98 5.01
N SER A 16 5.15 5.31 6.20
CA SER A 16 4.84 4.30 7.20
C SER A 16 3.53 3.62 6.83
N ARG A 17 3.17 2.53 7.52
CA ARG A 17 1.88 1.86 7.31
C ARG A 17 0.71 2.81 7.57
N SER A 18 0.81 3.62 8.62
CA SER A 18 -0.24 4.60 8.95
C SER A 18 -0.39 5.66 7.86
N GLU A 19 0.74 6.14 7.34
CA GLU A 19 0.73 7.15 6.29
C GLU A 19 0.11 6.60 5.00
N LEU A 20 0.50 5.39 4.62
CA LEU A 20 -0.08 4.74 3.44
C LEU A 20 -1.57 4.50 3.63
N ALA A 21 -1.99 4.05 4.80
CA ALA A 21 -3.39 3.81 5.09
C ALA A 21 -4.21 5.08 4.89
N LYS A 22 -3.74 6.21 5.38
CA LYS A 22 -4.42 7.49 5.18
C LYS A 22 -4.48 7.87 3.72
N ALA A 23 -3.40 7.64 2.99
CA ALA A 23 -3.31 8.03 1.58
C ALA A 23 -4.30 7.27 0.70
N ILE A 24 -4.60 6.02 1.03
CA ILE A 24 -5.50 5.18 0.22
C ILE A 24 -6.86 4.93 0.87
N GLY A 25 -7.15 5.61 1.98
CA GLY A 25 -8.45 5.47 2.65
C GLY A 25 -8.64 4.15 3.38
N SER A 26 -7.57 3.56 3.88
CA SER A 26 -7.60 2.30 4.62
C SER A 26 -7.21 2.54 6.09
N ASN A 27 -6.76 1.50 6.78
CA ASN A 27 -6.28 1.65 8.15
C ASN A 27 -5.01 0.82 8.36
N TYR A 28 -4.30 1.09 9.45
CA TYR A 28 -3.04 0.44 9.78
C TYR A 28 -3.15 -1.08 9.83
N SER A 29 -4.20 -1.59 10.48
CA SER A 29 -4.38 -3.04 10.60
C SER A 29 -4.55 -3.72 9.25
N THR A 30 -5.28 -3.10 8.34
CA THR A 30 -5.49 -3.63 6.99
C THR A 30 -4.18 -3.68 6.21
N ILE A 31 -3.38 -2.61 6.26
CA ILE A 31 -2.07 -2.59 5.61
C ILE A 31 -1.19 -3.70 6.16
N GLY A 32 -1.15 -3.86 7.47
CA GLY A 32 -0.39 -4.92 8.11
C GLY A 32 -0.82 -6.31 7.68
N SER A 33 -2.13 -6.55 7.61
CA SER A 33 -2.68 -7.83 7.17
C SER A 33 -2.27 -8.17 5.74
N TRP A 34 -2.27 -7.18 4.87
CA TRP A 34 -1.83 -7.38 3.48
C TRP A 34 -0.34 -7.66 3.39
N GLU A 35 0.48 -6.93 4.13
CA GLU A 35 1.95 -7.10 4.10
C GLU A 35 2.39 -8.43 4.68
N THR A 36 1.66 -8.97 5.65
CA THR A 36 1.98 -10.26 6.26
C THR A 36 1.37 -11.45 5.51
N GLY A 37 0.56 -11.18 4.48
CA GLY A 37 -0.04 -12.23 3.67
C GLY A 37 -1.31 -12.83 4.25
N ARG A 38 -1.88 -12.25 5.31
CA ARG A 38 -3.12 -12.75 5.91
C ARG A 38 -4.31 -12.57 4.98
N HIS A 39 -4.30 -11.48 4.22
CA HIS A 39 -5.34 -11.17 3.24
C HIS A 39 -4.69 -10.64 1.97
N LYS A 40 -5.33 -10.86 0.85
CA LYS A 40 -4.86 -10.33 -0.43
C LYS A 40 -5.12 -8.84 -0.52
N VAL A 41 -4.19 -8.10 -1.13
CA VAL A 41 -4.39 -6.67 -1.41
C VAL A 41 -5.57 -6.54 -2.36
N SER A 42 -6.55 -5.69 -2.02
CA SER A 42 -7.73 -5.50 -2.86
C SER A 42 -7.36 -4.78 -4.15
N ALA A 43 -8.15 -5.00 -5.21
CA ALA A 43 -7.91 -4.37 -6.50
C ALA A 43 -7.99 -2.84 -6.40
N VAL A 44 -8.91 -2.33 -5.58
CA VAL A 44 -9.06 -0.89 -5.36
C VAL A 44 -7.82 -0.32 -4.69
N ALA A 45 -7.31 -1.00 -3.66
CA ALA A 45 -6.11 -0.56 -2.95
C ALA A 45 -4.88 -0.60 -3.88
N GLU A 46 -4.76 -1.65 -4.67
CA GLU A 46 -3.66 -1.78 -5.62
C GLU A 46 -3.65 -0.62 -6.61
N LYS A 47 -4.81 -0.26 -7.15
CA LYS A 47 -4.92 0.87 -8.07
C LYS A 47 -4.50 2.17 -7.40
N SER A 48 -4.98 2.42 -6.17
CA SER A 48 -4.62 3.62 -5.42
C SER A 48 -3.12 3.70 -5.18
N ILE A 49 -2.49 2.58 -4.84
CA ILE A 49 -1.06 2.53 -4.59
C ILE A 49 -0.28 2.77 -5.88
N ARG A 50 -0.72 2.20 -7.00
CA ARG A 50 -0.09 2.44 -8.30
C ARG A 50 -0.19 3.90 -8.70
N ASP A 51 -1.33 4.54 -8.45
CA ASP A 51 -1.53 5.96 -8.72
C ASP A 51 -0.56 6.81 -7.90
N LEU A 52 -0.35 6.48 -6.64
CA LEU A 52 0.61 7.17 -5.79
C LEU A 52 2.03 7.01 -6.32
N MET A 53 2.38 5.82 -6.78
CA MET A 53 3.70 5.55 -7.35
C MET A 53 3.93 6.39 -8.60
N GLU A 54 2.95 6.46 -9.49
CA GLU A 54 3.03 7.28 -10.71
C GLU A 54 3.18 8.75 -10.38
N ALA A 55 2.42 9.25 -9.41
CA ALA A 55 2.52 10.64 -9.00
C ALA A 55 3.91 10.98 -8.47
N LYS A 56 4.55 10.05 -7.80
CA LYS A 56 5.89 10.28 -7.25
C LYS A 56 6.97 10.34 -8.34
N VAL A 57 6.79 9.59 -9.41
CA VAL A 57 7.76 9.51 -10.50
C VAL A 57 7.77 10.78 -11.36
N VAL A 58 6.67 11.48 -11.43
CA VAL A 58 6.55 12.74 -12.19
C VAL A 58 7.18 13.93 -11.43
#